data_143d8740febbb6105ef9e409c8907987
#
_entry.id   143d8740febbb6105ef9e409c8907987
#
_cell.length_a   1.000
_cell.length_b   1.000
_cell.length_c   1.000
_cell.angle_alpha   90.00
_cell.angle_beta   90.00
_cell.angle_gamma   90.00
#
_symmetry.space_group_name_H-M   'P 1'
#
loop_
_entity.id
_entity.type
_entity.pdbx_description
1 polymer ?
#
loop_
_entity_poly.entity_id
_entity_poly.type
_entity_poly.pdbx_seq_one_letter_code
_entity_poly.pdbx_strand_id
1 'polypeptide(L)'
;MIRLRDISLPPEHNAHQLQFEAAKLLRLPNSKIRKLSIVRRSVDARKKPDVKIIYTVDVAVEGNEAKILRQSGCKKASIAPTSFYKAPKNIPAPEKRPVVVGFGPAGMFAALILALAGWKPLVLERGEDAQSRHEKVEKFFATGVLDERSNVQFGEGGAGTFSDGKLNTGVNNPRIGWVLEQFVQAGAREDILYDAKPHVGTDVLLTVVQNLRKRILSLGGEVRFNTRVTGLRVENGRLTGLKTDAGEIIDCDAAVLAIGHSARDTFEMLDAMGVPMEPKPFAMGARIEQKQAVINNAQYGMENPALPPADYKLAEHLEDATVYTFCMCPGGHVVAAASEAGRIVTNGMSNADREGENANAALLVTVNPADFPYEGTLGGMRWQREIEERAYNISGSYKAPAQTVGDFLAHRPSTGAGSVSPTYRPGVSWCDLHDVLPQKLTAAMEQALPRLDRKLSGFAAPDAVLTAPETRSSSPVRILRDESRQSQVRGLYPTGEGAGYAGGIMSAAIDGILTAEAILKNAE
;
A
#
# COMPACT_ATOMS: atom_id res chain seq x y z
N MET A 1 22.26 14.86 -20.04
CA MET A 1 21.21 14.25 -20.91
C MET A 1 20.11 15.26 -21.18
N ILE A 2 19.41 15.10 -22.30
CA ILE A 2 18.23 15.91 -22.65
C ILE A 2 16.98 15.11 -22.27
N ARG A 3 16.10 15.68 -21.47
CA ARG A 3 14.80 15.09 -21.12
C ARG A 3 13.75 15.51 -22.14
N LEU A 4 13.10 14.54 -22.76
CA LEU A 4 11.96 14.70 -23.66
C LEU A 4 10.69 14.22 -22.97
N ARG A 5 9.61 15.01 -23.02
CA ARG A 5 8.30 14.69 -22.43
C ARG A 5 7.25 14.47 -23.51
N ASP A 6 6.20 13.74 -23.14
CA ASP A 6 4.98 13.56 -23.94
C ASP A 6 5.26 13.00 -25.34
N ILE A 7 6.17 12.00 -25.44
CA ILE A 7 6.31 11.20 -26.66
C ILE A 7 5.16 10.20 -26.66
N SER A 8 4.30 10.30 -27.69
CA SER A 8 3.08 9.49 -27.81
C SER A 8 3.26 8.43 -28.89
N LEU A 9 3.01 7.16 -28.55
CA LEU A 9 3.12 6.01 -29.45
C LEU A 9 1.89 5.10 -29.34
N PRO A 10 1.53 4.33 -30.37
CA PRO A 10 0.50 3.31 -30.26
C PRO A 10 0.93 2.19 -29.30
N PRO A 11 -0.01 1.39 -28.74
CA PRO A 11 0.34 0.33 -27.80
C PRO A 11 1.36 -0.71 -28.33
N GLU A 12 1.25 -1.05 -29.60
CA GLU A 12 2.05 -2.10 -30.27
C GLU A 12 3.42 -1.62 -30.76
N HIS A 13 3.85 -0.41 -30.37
CA HIS A 13 5.16 0.12 -30.76
C HIS A 13 6.32 -0.69 -30.18
N ASN A 14 7.50 -0.55 -30.79
CA ASN A 14 8.75 -1.13 -30.31
C ASN A 14 9.76 -0.06 -29.86
N ALA A 15 10.86 -0.50 -29.28
CA ALA A 15 11.91 0.40 -28.76
C ALA A 15 12.55 1.29 -29.85
N HIS A 16 12.66 0.79 -31.09
CA HIS A 16 13.21 1.56 -32.22
C HIS A 16 12.31 2.75 -32.59
N GLN A 17 10.99 2.58 -32.51
CA GLN A 17 10.04 3.67 -32.76
C GLN A 17 10.14 4.76 -31.71
N LEU A 18 10.33 4.39 -30.41
CA LEU A 18 10.54 5.36 -29.36
C LEU A 18 11.82 6.18 -29.57
N GLN A 19 12.93 5.52 -29.95
CA GLN A 19 14.18 6.17 -30.24
C GLN A 19 14.07 7.09 -31.49
N PHE A 20 13.39 6.64 -32.54
CA PHE A 20 13.15 7.42 -33.73
C PHE A 20 12.34 8.70 -33.46
N GLU A 21 11.26 8.62 -32.69
CA GLU A 21 10.49 9.83 -32.33
C GLU A 21 11.29 10.77 -31.43
N ALA A 22 12.12 10.26 -30.52
CA ALA A 22 13.03 11.08 -29.73
C ALA A 22 14.05 11.82 -30.61
N ALA A 23 14.66 11.14 -31.59
CA ALA A 23 15.59 11.75 -32.55
C ALA A 23 14.90 12.83 -33.39
N LYS A 24 13.72 12.57 -33.88
CA LYS A 24 12.89 13.51 -34.67
C LYS A 24 12.57 14.79 -33.87
N LEU A 25 12.19 14.66 -32.60
CA LEU A 25 11.94 15.82 -31.71
C LEU A 25 13.20 16.68 -31.51
N LEU A 26 14.38 16.06 -31.48
CA LEU A 26 15.66 16.76 -31.35
C LEU A 26 16.22 17.23 -32.71
N ARG A 27 15.55 16.91 -33.82
CA ARG A 27 16.04 17.16 -35.19
C ARG A 27 17.42 16.57 -35.44
N LEU A 28 17.66 15.35 -34.95
CA LEU A 28 18.90 14.62 -35.09
C LEU A 28 18.69 13.32 -35.89
N PRO A 29 19.70 12.84 -36.63
CA PRO A 29 19.68 11.47 -37.10
C PRO A 29 19.72 10.50 -35.91
N ASN A 30 19.04 9.35 -36.07
CA ASN A 30 18.91 8.33 -35.02
C ASN A 30 20.27 7.82 -34.49
N SER A 31 21.29 7.79 -35.36
CA SER A 31 22.68 7.39 -35.04
C SER A 31 23.36 8.31 -34.03
N LYS A 32 22.90 9.55 -33.82
CA LYS A 32 23.45 10.48 -32.82
C LYS A 32 22.88 10.26 -31.41
N ILE A 33 21.91 9.41 -31.25
CA ILE A 33 21.43 9.00 -29.92
C ILE A 33 22.34 7.89 -29.41
N ARG A 34 23.12 8.18 -28.36
CA ARG A 34 24.02 7.22 -27.70
C ARG A 34 23.30 6.31 -26.71
N LYS A 35 22.35 6.89 -25.96
CA LYS A 35 21.57 6.18 -24.94
C LYS A 35 20.21 6.83 -24.81
N LEU A 36 19.17 6.02 -24.68
CA LEU A 36 17.83 6.43 -24.30
C LEU A 36 17.44 5.68 -23.04
N SER A 37 17.00 6.40 -22.02
CA SER A 37 16.49 5.84 -20.76
C SER A 37 15.06 6.32 -20.54
N ILE A 38 14.14 5.38 -20.30
CA ILE A 38 12.76 5.71 -19.97
C ILE A 38 12.74 6.27 -18.54
N VAL A 39 12.11 7.42 -18.36
CA VAL A 39 11.91 8.09 -17.06
C VAL A 39 10.48 7.93 -16.58
N ARG A 40 9.53 7.88 -17.53
CA ARG A 40 8.12 7.65 -17.24
C ARG A 40 7.43 7.01 -18.44
N ARG A 41 6.57 6.03 -18.15
CA ARG A 41 5.65 5.39 -19.10
C ARG A 41 4.24 5.44 -18.52
N SER A 42 3.25 5.84 -19.31
CA SER A 42 1.84 5.86 -18.89
C SER A 42 0.90 5.56 -20.05
N VAL A 43 -0.26 5.00 -19.75
CA VAL A 43 -1.34 4.77 -20.71
C VAL A 43 -2.23 6.02 -20.74
N ASP A 44 -2.53 6.53 -21.94
CA ASP A 44 -3.51 7.57 -22.17
C ASP A 44 -4.71 7.00 -22.93
N ALA A 45 -5.79 6.74 -22.20
CA ALA A 45 -7.06 6.20 -22.74
C ALA A 45 -8.20 7.25 -22.73
N ARG A 46 -7.87 8.55 -22.73
CA ARG A 46 -8.89 9.61 -22.73
C ARG A 46 -9.70 9.69 -24.02
N LYS A 47 -9.14 9.20 -25.14
CA LYS A 47 -9.78 9.16 -26.46
C LYS A 47 -9.97 7.72 -26.91
N LYS A 48 -11.00 7.06 -26.37
CA LYS A 48 -11.32 5.66 -26.70
C LYS A 48 -11.87 5.56 -28.13
N PRO A 49 -11.52 4.56 -28.91
CA PRO A 49 -10.55 3.49 -28.67
C PRO A 49 -9.09 3.85 -29.02
N ASP A 50 -8.77 5.11 -29.37
CA ASP A 50 -7.41 5.56 -29.74
C ASP A 50 -6.51 5.71 -28.50
N VAL A 51 -6.15 4.57 -27.86
CA VAL A 51 -5.27 4.52 -26.70
C VAL A 51 -3.82 4.73 -27.12
N LYS A 52 -3.07 5.51 -26.32
CA LYS A 52 -1.65 5.80 -26.55
C LYS A 52 -0.81 5.46 -25.33
N ILE A 53 0.45 5.11 -25.56
CA ILE A 53 1.48 5.04 -24.55
C ILE A 53 2.28 6.34 -24.57
N ILE A 54 2.34 7.03 -23.45
CA ILE A 54 3.04 8.31 -23.30
C ILE A 54 4.34 8.11 -22.55
N TYR A 55 5.43 8.59 -23.14
CA TYR A 55 6.77 8.48 -22.58
C TYR A 55 7.36 9.82 -22.17
N THR A 56 8.13 9.81 -21.09
CA THR A 56 9.19 10.78 -20.81
C THR A 56 10.50 10.00 -20.84
N VAL A 57 11.48 10.51 -21.59
CA VAL A 57 12.79 9.84 -21.74
C VAL A 57 13.95 10.80 -21.50
N ASP A 58 15.05 10.30 -20.99
CA ASP A 58 16.33 11.00 -20.94
C ASP A 58 17.24 10.44 -22.04
N VAL A 59 17.75 11.35 -22.89
CA VAL A 59 18.52 11.01 -24.08
C VAL A 59 19.94 11.58 -23.94
N ALA A 60 20.94 10.70 -24.00
CA ALA A 60 22.33 11.11 -24.20
C ALA A 60 22.61 11.18 -25.69
N VAL A 61 23.11 12.32 -26.16
CA VAL A 61 23.35 12.58 -27.57
C VAL A 61 24.82 12.84 -27.85
N GLU A 62 25.24 12.62 -29.08
CA GLU A 62 26.56 13.01 -29.54
C GLU A 62 26.62 14.52 -29.76
N GLY A 63 27.60 15.19 -29.09
CA GLY A 63 27.80 16.64 -29.20
C GLY A 63 27.35 17.43 -27.98
N ASN A 64 27.22 18.75 -28.15
CA ASN A 64 26.86 19.65 -27.04
C ASN A 64 25.32 19.66 -26.83
N GLU A 65 24.87 19.05 -25.75
CA GLU A 65 23.44 18.90 -25.40
C GLU A 65 22.69 20.24 -25.31
N ALA A 66 23.31 21.28 -24.74
CA ALA A 66 22.70 22.60 -24.61
C ALA A 66 22.53 23.29 -25.97
N LYS A 67 23.47 23.08 -26.91
CA LYS A 67 23.39 23.60 -28.29
C LYS A 67 22.28 22.86 -29.06
N ILE A 68 22.24 21.53 -28.96
CA ILE A 68 21.23 20.68 -29.60
C ILE A 68 19.83 21.04 -29.10
N LEU A 69 19.67 21.20 -27.79
CA LEU A 69 18.41 21.60 -27.19
C LEU A 69 17.90 22.94 -27.75
N ARG A 70 18.77 23.94 -27.83
CA ARG A 70 18.42 25.25 -28.43
C ARG A 70 18.05 25.13 -29.90
N GLN A 71 18.83 24.38 -30.68
CA GLN A 71 18.62 24.22 -32.13
C GLN A 71 17.37 23.39 -32.44
N SER A 72 16.98 22.46 -31.59
CA SER A 72 15.76 21.66 -31.78
C SER A 72 14.49 22.51 -31.73
N GLY A 73 14.48 23.58 -30.92
CA GLY A 73 13.30 24.39 -30.65
C GLY A 73 12.15 23.63 -29.99
N CYS A 74 12.42 22.42 -29.47
CA CYS A 74 11.42 21.56 -28.92
C CYS A 74 10.97 22.04 -27.53
N LYS A 75 9.71 22.53 -27.43
CA LYS A 75 9.13 23.00 -26.16
C LYS A 75 8.97 21.88 -25.11
N LYS A 76 8.97 20.61 -25.53
CA LYS A 76 8.88 19.43 -24.66
C LYS A 76 10.23 18.92 -24.15
N ALA A 77 11.33 19.60 -24.52
CA ALA A 77 12.69 19.23 -24.17
C ALA A 77 13.26 20.15 -23.08
N SER A 78 14.08 19.60 -22.20
CA SER A 78 14.84 20.31 -21.15
C SER A 78 16.10 19.53 -20.80
N ILE A 79 17.05 20.17 -20.11
CA ILE A 79 18.17 19.42 -19.51
C ILE A 79 17.61 18.55 -18.39
N ALA A 80 18.04 17.28 -18.35
CA ALA A 80 17.66 16.34 -17.32
C ALA A 80 18.21 16.75 -15.94
N PRO A 81 17.45 16.63 -14.84
CA PRO A 81 17.96 16.91 -13.50
C PRO A 81 19.05 15.90 -13.13
N THR A 82 20.02 16.34 -12.33
CA THR A 82 21.18 15.53 -11.89
C THR A 82 21.20 15.28 -10.38
N SER A 83 20.25 15.86 -9.64
CA SER A 83 20.18 15.70 -8.19
C SER A 83 19.34 14.48 -7.83
N PHE A 84 19.94 13.56 -7.06
CA PHE A 84 19.30 12.36 -6.54
C PHE A 84 19.47 12.31 -5.02
N TYR A 85 18.50 11.71 -4.32
CA TYR A 85 18.61 11.44 -2.89
C TYR A 85 19.78 10.49 -2.62
N LYS A 86 20.54 10.78 -1.56
CA LYS A 86 21.62 9.93 -1.06
C LYS A 86 21.35 9.58 0.40
N ALA A 87 21.30 8.29 0.71
CA ALA A 87 21.15 7.82 2.08
C ALA A 87 22.38 8.25 2.93
N PRO A 88 22.16 8.61 4.21
CA PRO A 88 23.23 8.89 5.15
C PRO A 88 24.19 7.71 5.30
N LYS A 89 25.49 7.98 5.53
CA LYS A 89 26.53 6.95 5.69
C LYS A 89 27.56 7.39 6.73
N ASN A 90 28.15 6.41 7.43
CA ASN A 90 29.28 6.62 8.32
C ASN A 90 29.03 7.68 9.42
N ILE A 91 27.87 7.61 10.06
CA ILE A 91 27.52 8.47 11.20
C ILE A 91 27.99 7.76 12.48
N PRO A 92 28.62 8.45 13.44
CA PRO A 92 29.01 7.85 14.71
C PRO A 92 27.85 7.14 15.38
N ALA A 93 28.03 5.87 15.76
CA ALA A 93 26.98 5.08 16.36
C ALA A 93 26.77 5.48 17.83
N PRO A 94 25.51 5.49 18.32
CA PRO A 94 25.23 5.70 19.74
C PRO A 94 25.67 4.49 20.57
N GLU A 95 25.78 4.67 21.88
CA GLU A 95 26.11 3.58 22.82
C GLU A 95 25.10 2.45 22.77
N LYS A 96 23.80 2.81 22.78
CA LYS A 96 22.71 1.86 22.63
C LYS A 96 22.19 1.85 21.20
N ARG A 97 22.09 0.67 20.61
CA ARG A 97 21.53 0.54 19.27
C ARG A 97 20.05 0.90 19.23
N PRO A 98 19.56 1.57 18.16
CA PRO A 98 18.15 1.86 18.02
C PRO A 98 17.34 0.58 17.79
N VAL A 99 16.10 0.57 18.30
CA VAL A 99 15.15 -0.53 18.10
C VAL A 99 14.07 -0.09 17.10
N VAL A 100 13.69 -1.00 16.20
CA VAL A 100 12.58 -0.80 15.25
C VAL A 100 11.50 -1.83 15.58
N VAL A 101 10.31 -1.37 15.94
CA VAL A 101 9.17 -2.24 16.28
C VAL A 101 8.25 -2.33 15.07
N GLY A 102 8.16 -3.54 14.51
CA GLY A 102 7.45 -3.86 13.27
C GLY A 102 8.34 -3.82 12.03
N PHE A 103 8.15 -4.81 11.15
CA PHE A 103 8.96 -5.01 9.95
C PHE A 103 8.14 -4.91 8.65
N GLY A 104 7.13 -4.00 8.65
CA GLY A 104 6.46 -3.51 7.46
C GLY A 104 7.31 -2.45 6.73
N PRO A 105 6.80 -1.82 5.65
CA PRO A 105 7.58 -0.88 4.83
C PRO A 105 8.22 0.26 5.63
N ALA A 106 7.53 0.84 6.61
CA ALA A 106 8.08 1.91 7.46
C ALA A 106 9.26 1.42 8.29
N GLY A 107 9.10 0.31 9.01
CA GLY A 107 10.17 -0.25 9.85
C GLY A 107 11.34 -0.78 9.02
N MET A 108 11.07 -1.41 7.89
CA MET A 108 12.09 -1.95 6.99
C MET A 108 12.98 -0.84 6.43
N PHE A 109 12.41 0.26 5.94
CA PHE A 109 13.18 1.37 5.40
C PHE A 109 13.84 2.22 6.49
N ALA A 110 13.24 2.34 7.68
CA ALA A 110 13.92 2.92 8.83
C ALA A 110 15.15 2.11 9.23
N ALA A 111 15.01 0.79 9.37
CA ALA A 111 16.11 -0.11 9.68
C ALA A 111 17.22 -0.07 8.61
N LEU A 112 16.85 -0.03 7.32
CA LEU A 112 17.81 0.05 6.22
C LEU A 112 18.64 1.35 6.28
N ILE A 113 18.02 2.50 6.54
CA ILE A 113 18.72 3.79 6.66
C ILE A 113 19.66 3.79 7.87
N LEU A 114 19.20 3.31 9.03
CA LEU A 114 20.03 3.20 10.23
C LEU A 114 21.22 2.26 10.01
N ALA A 115 20.99 1.12 9.34
CA ALA A 115 22.05 0.17 9.00
C ALA A 115 23.08 0.76 8.00
N LEU A 116 22.62 1.50 6.97
CA LEU A 116 23.50 2.20 6.03
C LEU A 116 24.34 3.28 6.71
N ALA A 117 23.81 3.92 7.76
CA ALA A 117 24.56 4.86 8.58
C ALA A 117 25.59 4.18 9.51
N GLY A 118 25.55 2.84 9.68
CA GLY A 118 26.46 2.07 10.52
C GLY A 118 25.95 1.77 11.94
N TRP A 119 24.66 2.03 12.23
CA TRP A 119 24.11 1.98 13.59
C TRP A 119 23.61 0.61 14.06
N LYS A 120 23.61 -0.41 13.23
CA LYS A 120 23.25 -1.81 13.56
C LYS A 120 21.92 -1.95 14.29
N PRO A 121 20.77 -1.52 13.71
CA PRO A 121 19.48 -1.53 14.39
C PRO A 121 19.05 -2.95 14.78
N LEU A 122 18.27 -3.05 15.87
CA LEU A 122 17.51 -4.26 16.22
C LEU A 122 16.06 -4.09 15.76
N VAL A 123 15.59 -4.98 14.91
CA VAL A 123 14.20 -5.04 14.48
C VAL A 123 13.45 -6.12 15.27
N LEU A 124 12.28 -5.79 15.79
CA LEU A 124 11.37 -6.70 16.48
C LEU A 124 10.09 -6.84 15.68
N GLU A 125 9.83 -8.02 15.13
CA GLU A 125 8.61 -8.34 14.40
C GLU A 125 7.80 -9.37 15.17
N ARG A 126 6.47 -9.10 15.35
CA ARG A 126 5.59 -10.00 16.09
C ARG A 126 5.30 -11.31 15.38
N GLY A 127 5.22 -11.25 14.04
CA GLY A 127 4.97 -12.41 13.20
C GLY A 127 6.25 -13.09 12.75
N GLU A 128 6.11 -13.96 11.78
CA GLU A 128 7.18 -14.79 11.25
C GLU A 128 7.85 -14.14 10.03
N ASP A 129 8.95 -14.77 9.60
CA ASP A 129 9.58 -14.48 8.33
C ASP A 129 8.64 -14.75 7.15
N ALA A 130 8.95 -14.18 5.99
CA ALA A 130 8.06 -14.18 4.83
C ALA A 130 7.66 -15.57 4.35
N GLN A 131 8.56 -16.58 4.44
CA GLN A 131 8.26 -17.94 4.00
C GLN A 131 7.31 -18.63 4.98
N SER A 132 7.63 -18.65 6.26
CA SER A 132 6.80 -19.27 7.30
C SER A 132 5.42 -18.61 7.38
N ARG A 133 5.39 -17.28 7.24
CA ARG A 133 4.17 -16.49 7.18
C ARG A 133 3.29 -16.87 5.98
N HIS A 134 3.89 -17.04 4.79
CA HIS A 134 3.17 -17.43 3.58
C HIS A 134 2.45 -18.78 3.79
N GLU A 135 3.13 -19.77 4.35
CA GLU A 135 2.56 -21.09 4.65
C GLU A 135 1.34 -20.99 5.59
N LYS A 136 1.42 -20.14 6.63
CA LYS A 136 0.30 -19.91 7.55
C LYS A 136 -0.87 -19.21 6.89
N VAL A 137 -0.62 -18.24 6.01
CA VAL A 137 -1.66 -17.53 5.26
C VAL A 137 -2.36 -18.50 4.29
N GLU A 138 -1.63 -19.33 3.55
CA GLU A 138 -2.21 -20.35 2.67
C GLU A 138 -3.02 -21.39 3.46
N LYS A 139 -2.53 -21.80 4.64
CA LYS A 139 -3.29 -22.67 5.54
C LYS A 139 -4.59 -22.00 5.99
N PHE A 140 -4.55 -20.73 6.37
CA PHE A 140 -5.75 -19.97 6.73
C PHE A 140 -6.75 -19.90 5.57
N PHE A 141 -6.29 -19.60 4.36
CA PHE A 141 -7.14 -19.57 3.16
C PHE A 141 -7.77 -20.93 2.83
N ALA A 142 -7.06 -22.02 3.10
CA ALA A 142 -7.56 -23.36 2.81
C ALA A 142 -8.49 -23.92 3.91
N THR A 143 -8.25 -23.58 5.17
CA THR A 143 -8.88 -24.26 6.31
C THR A 143 -9.70 -23.35 7.25
N GLY A 144 -9.55 -22.02 7.13
CA GLY A 144 -10.11 -21.07 8.08
C GLY A 144 -9.42 -21.05 9.46
N VAL A 145 -8.25 -21.69 9.61
CA VAL A 145 -7.49 -21.69 10.88
C VAL A 145 -6.55 -20.49 10.91
N LEU A 146 -6.95 -19.44 11.64
CA LEU A 146 -6.20 -18.20 11.80
C LEU A 146 -5.05 -18.36 12.81
N ASP A 147 -3.87 -17.85 12.46
CA ASP A 147 -2.80 -17.54 13.40
C ASP A 147 -2.81 -16.04 13.70
N GLU A 148 -3.14 -15.65 14.95
CA GLU A 148 -3.25 -14.23 15.33
C GLU A 148 -1.89 -13.51 15.40
N ARG A 149 -0.77 -14.25 15.44
CA ARG A 149 0.58 -13.68 15.48
C ARG A 149 1.18 -13.48 14.11
N SER A 150 0.87 -14.39 13.14
CA SER A 150 1.45 -14.38 11.81
C SER A 150 0.36 -14.64 10.76
N ASN A 151 -0.03 -13.60 10.01
CA ASN A 151 -1.18 -13.59 9.10
C ASN A 151 -1.01 -12.51 8.00
N VAL A 152 -2.05 -12.16 7.28
CA VAL A 152 -2.01 -11.12 6.24
C VAL A 152 -1.63 -9.72 6.79
N GLN A 153 -1.81 -9.45 8.08
CA GLN A 153 -1.49 -8.16 8.69
C GLN A 153 -0.11 -8.14 9.35
N PHE A 154 0.31 -9.25 9.97
CA PHE A 154 1.51 -9.35 10.78
C PHE A 154 2.54 -10.32 10.19
N GLY A 155 3.80 -9.98 10.35
CA GLY A 155 4.96 -10.70 9.84
C GLY A 155 5.81 -9.86 8.89
N GLU A 156 6.92 -10.42 8.41
CA GLU A 156 7.88 -9.76 7.52
C GLU A 156 7.21 -9.10 6.32
N GLY A 157 7.51 -7.82 6.10
CA GLY A 157 6.95 -7.00 5.03
C GLY A 157 5.59 -6.36 5.36
N GLY A 158 4.98 -6.71 6.53
CA GLY A 158 3.69 -6.17 6.96
C GLY A 158 2.53 -6.51 6.02
N ALA A 159 1.39 -5.82 6.12
CA ALA A 159 0.22 -6.05 5.27
C ALA A 159 0.49 -5.84 3.77
N GLY A 160 1.50 -5.03 3.42
CA GLY A 160 1.90 -4.78 2.04
C GLY A 160 2.31 -6.02 1.25
N THR A 161 2.86 -7.05 1.91
CA THR A 161 3.32 -8.29 1.27
C THR A 161 2.17 -9.07 0.61
N PHE A 162 0.98 -9.03 1.19
CA PHE A 162 -0.22 -9.68 0.65
C PHE A 162 -1.17 -8.65 0.03
N SER A 163 -0.65 -7.85 -0.90
CA SER A 163 -1.38 -6.82 -1.63
C SER A 163 -0.97 -6.81 -3.12
N ASP A 164 -1.54 -5.94 -3.93
CA ASP A 164 -1.06 -5.69 -5.30
C ASP A 164 0.37 -5.10 -5.33
N GLY A 165 0.87 -4.63 -4.20
CA GLY A 165 2.21 -4.04 -4.15
C GLY A 165 2.32 -2.69 -4.86
N LYS A 166 1.26 -1.88 -4.87
CA LYS A 166 1.28 -0.55 -5.47
C LYS A 166 2.30 0.36 -4.80
N LEU A 167 3.15 0.99 -5.62
CA LEU A 167 4.19 1.91 -5.18
C LEU A 167 3.90 3.38 -5.55
N ASN A 168 2.74 3.66 -6.13
CA ASN A 168 2.34 5.04 -6.41
C ASN A 168 1.90 5.75 -5.12
N THR A 169 2.24 7.03 -5.03
CA THR A 169 1.89 7.90 -3.91
C THR A 169 1.49 9.28 -4.42
N GLY A 170 0.63 9.98 -3.67
CA GLY A 170 0.31 11.38 -3.93
C GLY A 170 1.37 12.37 -3.40
N VAL A 171 2.39 11.88 -2.70
CA VAL A 171 3.46 12.72 -2.13
C VAL A 171 4.56 12.92 -3.16
N ASN A 172 5.00 14.16 -3.34
CA ASN A 172 6.21 14.47 -4.13
C ASN A 172 7.41 14.52 -3.19
N ASN A 173 8.29 13.50 -3.23
CA ASN A 173 9.44 13.39 -2.35
C ASN A 173 10.65 12.83 -3.12
N PRO A 174 11.86 13.43 -2.99
CA PRO A 174 13.06 12.98 -3.71
C PRO A 174 13.49 11.55 -3.33
N ARG A 175 13.00 10.99 -2.21
CA ARG A 175 13.31 9.62 -1.77
C ARG A 175 12.58 8.54 -2.56
N ILE A 176 11.51 8.89 -3.31
CA ILE A 176 10.72 7.92 -4.11
C ILE A 176 11.62 7.13 -5.05
N GLY A 177 12.44 7.81 -5.86
CA GLY A 177 13.34 7.14 -6.80
C GLY A 177 14.30 6.17 -6.09
N TRP A 178 14.85 6.57 -4.96
CA TRP A 178 15.74 5.71 -4.18
C TRP A 178 15.00 4.49 -3.60
N VAL A 179 13.78 4.64 -3.10
CA VAL A 179 12.96 3.51 -2.64
C VAL A 179 12.71 2.52 -3.78
N LEU A 180 12.32 2.99 -4.96
CA LEU A 180 12.13 2.14 -6.14
C LEU A 180 13.41 1.39 -6.53
N GLU A 181 14.56 2.08 -6.49
CA GLU A 181 15.87 1.45 -6.73
C GLU A 181 16.17 0.34 -5.70
N GLN A 182 15.81 0.55 -4.41
CA GLN A 182 15.99 -0.50 -3.40
C GLN A 182 15.11 -1.71 -3.69
N PHE A 183 13.87 -1.52 -4.14
CA PHE A 183 12.98 -2.61 -4.55
C PHE A 183 13.56 -3.39 -5.75
N VAL A 184 14.06 -2.70 -6.78
CA VAL A 184 14.71 -3.35 -7.94
C VAL A 184 15.96 -4.13 -7.53
N GLN A 185 16.83 -3.53 -6.69
CA GLN A 185 18.01 -4.22 -6.16
C GLN A 185 17.65 -5.44 -5.31
N ALA A 186 16.47 -5.45 -4.72
CA ALA A 186 15.93 -6.56 -3.95
C ALA A 186 15.17 -7.61 -4.80
N GLY A 187 15.02 -7.41 -6.11
CA GLY A 187 14.44 -8.39 -7.04
C GLY A 187 13.11 -7.99 -7.67
N ALA A 188 12.64 -6.77 -7.46
CA ALA A 188 11.49 -6.26 -8.21
C ALA A 188 11.86 -5.99 -9.68
N ARG A 189 10.87 -5.97 -10.55
CA ARG A 189 11.05 -5.68 -11.99
C ARG A 189 11.53 -4.24 -12.20
N GLU A 190 12.36 -4.01 -13.21
CA GLU A 190 12.91 -2.68 -13.51
C GLU A 190 11.86 -1.68 -13.98
N ASP A 191 10.72 -2.16 -14.51
CA ASP A 191 9.66 -1.28 -15.00
C ASP A 191 9.03 -0.41 -13.91
N ILE A 192 9.11 -0.80 -12.63
CA ILE A 192 8.65 0.03 -11.51
C ILE A 192 9.41 1.37 -11.41
N LEU A 193 10.61 1.48 -11.98
CA LEU A 193 11.40 2.72 -11.98
C LEU A 193 10.77 3.82 -12.85
N TYR A 194 9.98 3.43 -13.84
CA TYR A 194 9.46 4.38 -14.83
C TYR A 194 7.95 4.28 -15.08
N ASP A 195 7.29 3.23 -14.66
CA ASP A 195 5.83 3.16 -14.80
C ASP A 195 5.12 4.21 -13.94
N ALA A 196 4.13 4.87 -14.53
CA ALA A 196 3.34 5.89 -13.84
C ALA A 196 2.50 5.33 -12.69
N LYS A 197 2.20 4.03 -12.75
CA LYS A 197 1.48 3.27 -11.72
C LYS A 197 2.27 2.00 -11.38
N PRO A 198 3.46 2.15 -10.74
CA PRO A 198 4.31 1.02 -10.46
C PRO A 198 3.68 0.07 -9.43
N HIS A 199 3.81 -1.23 -9.66
CA HIS A 199 3.39 -2.29 -8.75
C HIS A 199 4.38 -3.45 -8.78
N VAL A 200 4.43 -4.21 -7.71
CA VAL A 200 5.37 -5.34 -7.57
C VAL A 200 4.69 -6.68 -7.73
N GLY A 201 3.48 -6.83 -7.19
CA GLY A 201 2.77 -8.10 -7.08
C GLY A 201 3.12 -8.88 -5.80
N THR A 202 2.14 -9.59 -5.25
CA THR A 202 2.31 -10.31 -3.97
C THR A 202 3.33 -11.44 -4.08
N ASP A 203 3.42 -12.13 -5.21
CA ASP A 203 4.37 -13.19 -5.52
C ASP A 203 5.83 -12.71 -5.51
N VAL A 204 6.11 -11.54 -6.08
CA VAL A 204 7.45 -10.95 -6.13
C VAL A 204 7.82 -10.30 -4.79
N LEU A 205 6.85 -9.71 -4.09
CA LEU A 205 7.08 -9.05 -2.79
C LEU A 205 7.68 -9.98 -1.74
N LEU A 206 7.34 -11.27 -1.73
CA LEU A 206 7.95 -12.25 -0.84
C LEU A 206 9.48 -12.29 -0.99
N THR A 207 9.98 -12.29 -2.22
CA THR A 207 11.43 -12.27 -2.50
C THR A 207 12.05 -10.92 -2.15
N VAL A 208 11.38 -9.83 -2.48
CA VAL A 208 11.86 -8.47 -2.24
C VAL A 208 12.07 -8.21 -0.75
N VAL A 209 11.09 -8.54 0.10
CA VAL A 209 11.21 -8.31 1.55
C VAL A 209 12.32 -9.15 2.18
N GLN A 210 12.47 -10.42 1.77
CA GLN A 210 13.58 -11.29 2.21
C GLN A 210 14.95 -10.71 1.82
N ASN A 211 15.10 -10.18 0.62
CA ASN A 211 16.37 -9.62 0.16
C ASN A 211 16.69 -8.28 0.84
N LEU A 212 15.68 -7.45 1.13
CA LEU A 212 15.87 -6.25 1.97
C LEU A 212 16.31 -6.63 3.39
N ARG A 213 15.72 -7.68 4.01
CA ARG A 213 16.21 -8.22 5.29
C ARG A 213 17.66 -8.66 5.21
N LYS A 214 18.02 -9.49 4.22
CA LYS A 214 19.42 -9.96 4.03
C LYS A 214 20.38 -8.78 3.94
N ARG A 215 19.99 -7.69 3.27
CA ARG A 215 20.79 -6.49 3.17
C ARG A 215 20.96 -5.79 4.53
N ILE A 216 19.90 -5.64 5.32
CA ILE A 216 19.98 -5.07 6.67
C ILE A 216 20.92 -5.92 7.54
N LEU A 217 20.80 -7.25 7.51
CA LEU A 217 21.69 -8.18 8.23
C LEU A 217 23.15 -8.05 7.80
N SER A 218 23.41 -7.95 6.48
CA SER A 218 24.78 -7.77 5.95
C SER A 218 25.45 -6.46 6.38
N LEU A 219 24.66 -5.45 6.73
CA LEU A 219 25.10 -4.18 7.28
C LEU A 219 25.23 -4.19 8.81
N GLY A 220 25.05 -5.35 9.45
CA GLY A 220 25.21 -5.55 10.90
C GLY A 220 23.92 -5.30 11.71
N GLY A 221 22.78 -5.09 11.07
CA GLY A 221 21.47 -5.10 11.74
C GLY A 221 21.07 -6.49 12.21
N GLU A 222 20.07 -6.58 13.08
CA GLU A 222 19.50 -7.82 13.60
C GLU A 222 17.98 -7.78 13.44
N VAL A 223 17.35 -8.91 13.09
CA VAL A 223 15.89 -9.05 13.01
C VAL A 223 15.46 -10.23 13.87
N ARG A 224 14.57 -9.98 14.83
CA ARG A 224 13.95 -11.00 15.68
C ARG A 224 12.47 -11.12 15.31
N PHE A 225 12.11 -12.27 14.78
CA PHE A 225 10.72 -12.66 14.54
C PHE A 225 10.08 -13.25 15.80
N ASN A 226 8.75 -13.41 15.77
CA ASN A 226 7.97 -13.91 16.90
C ASN A 226 8.20 -13.12 18.20
N THR A 227 8.54 -11.83 18.08
CA THR A 227 8.88 -10.96 19.20
C THR A 227 7.94 -9.76 19.23
N ARG A 228 6.91 -9.86 20.05
CA ARG A 228 5.90 -8.80 20.23
C ARG A 228 6.29 -7.88 21.37
N VAL A 229 6.30 -6.58 21.12
CA VAL A 229 6.45 -5.56 22.15
C VAL A 229 5.12 -5.38 22.88
N THR A 230 5.15 -5.49 24.21
CA THR A 230 3.98 -5.44 25.11
C THR A 230 4.03 -4.31 26.12
N GLY A 231 5.12 -3.53 26.14
CA GLY A 231 5.25 -2.39 27.06
C GLY A 231 6.47 -1.52 26.74
N LEU A 232 6.43 -0.32 27.25
CA LEU A 232 7.55 0.64 27.24
C LEU A 232 8.09 0.79 28.65
N ARG A 233 9.40 0.83 28.80
CA ARG A 233 10.02 1.31 30.04
C ARG A 233 10.35 2.78 29.86
N VAL A 234 9.73 3.62 30.68
CA VAL A 234 9.85 5.09 30.59
C VAL A 234 10.30 5.61 31.94
N GLU A 235 11.36 6.41 31.95
CA GLU A 235 11.89 7.06 33.14
C GLU A 235 12.04 8.57 32.87
N ASN A 236 11.45 9.40 33.71
CA ASN A 236 11.48 10.85 33.55
C ASN A 236 11.04 11.36 32.16
N GLY A 237 10.00 10.72 31.58
CA GLY A 237 9.48 11.07 30.26
C GLY A 237 10.34 10.62 29.08
N ARG A 238 11.38 9.80 29.32
CA ARG A 238 12.27 9.25 28.30
C ARG A 238 12.14 7.73 28.22
N LEU A 239 12.17 7.21 27.02
CA LEU A 239 12.26 5.78 26.76
C LEU A 239 13.62 5.26 27.24
N THR A 240 13.62 4.19 28.04
CA THR A 240 14.83 3.50 28.52
C THR A 240 14.85 2.04 28.11
N GLY A 241 13.74 1.50 27.58
CA GLY A 241 13.66 0.16 27.07
C GLY A 241 12.27 -0.27 26.63
N LEU A 242 12.20 -1.45 26.04
CA LEU A 242 10.97 -2.10 25.55
C LEU A 242 10.79 -3.44 26.24
N LYS A 243 9.56 -3.78 26.64
CA LYS A 243 9.20 -5.08 27.17
C LYS A 243 8.61 -5.95 26.07
N THR A 244 9.06 -7.19 25.97
CA THR A 244 8.53 -8.18 25.03
C THR A 244 7.48 -9.09 25.69
N ASP A 245 6.75 -9.87 24.90
CA ASP A 245 5.79 -10.87 25.38
C ASP A 245 6.48 -12.06 26.06
N ALA A 246 7.76 -12.29 25.81
CA ALA A 246 8.59 -13.24 26.57
C ALA A 246 9.04 -12.71 27.94
N GLY A 247 8.71 -11.47 28.29
CA GLY A 247 9.12 -10.82 29.53
C GLY A 247 10.52 -10.19 29.49
N GLU A 248 11.24 -10.30 28.37
CA GLU A 248 12.55 -9.67 28.18
C GLU A 248 12.41 -8.15 28.17
N ILE A 249 13.38 -7.46 28.79
CA ILE A 249 13.54 -6.00 28.68
C ILE A 249 14.72 -5.73 27.77
N ILE A 250 14.44 -5.06 26.65
CA ILE A 250 15.45 -4.63 25.68
C ILE A 250 15.77 -3.16 25.95
N ASP A 251 16.98 -2.90 26.41
CA ASP A 251 17.45 -1.55 26.69
C ASP A 251 17.64 -0.76 25.39
N CYS A 252 17.01 0.39 25.31
CA CYS A 252 17.16 1.34 24.19
C CYS A 252 16.70 2.73 24.63
N ASP A 253 17.23 3.75 24.00
CA ASP A 253 16.85 5.16 24.15
C ASP A 253 16.27 5.77 22.87
N ALA A 254 16.20 4.96 21.80
CA ALA A 254 15.52 5.32 20.56
C ALA A 254 14.76 4.09 20.00
N ALA A 255 13.43 4.22 19.84
CA ALA A 255 12.58 3.20 19.26
C ALA A 255 11.67 3.78 18.15
N VAL A 256 11.80 3.23 16.94
CA VAL A 256 10.87 3.49 15.82
C VAL A 256 9.64 2.60 16.01
N LEU A 257 8.47 3.20 16.20
CA LEU A 257 7.21 2.49 16.40
C LEU A 257 6.45 2.37 15.08
N ALA A 258 6.73 1.31 14.31
CA ALA A 258 6.21 1.06 12.96
C ALA A 258 5.22 -0.12 12.91
N ILE A 259 4.26 -0.14 13.84
CA ILE A 259 3.41 -1.29 14.20
C ILE A 259 2.31 -1.65 13.18
N GLY A 260 2.04 -0.79 12.18
CA GLY A 260 0.90 -0.94 11.27
C GLY A 260 -0.45 -0.65 11.95
N HIS A 261 -1.51 -0.54 11.14
CA HIS A 261 -2.84 -0.13 11.64
C HIS A 261 -3.61 -1.26 12.37
N SER A 262 -3.16 -2.51 12.26
CA SER A 262 -3.87 -3.68 12.83
C SER A 262 -3.38 -4.11 14.22
N ALA A 263 -2.31 -3.50 14.76
CA ALA A 263 -1.74 -3.83 16.06
C ALA A 263 -2.57 -3.22 17.22
N ARG A 264 -3.82 -3.66 17.34
CA ARG A 264 -4.83 -3.10 18.25
C ARG A 264 -4.45 -3.22 19.72
N ASP A 265 -3.85 -4.35 20.09
CA ASP A 265 -3.27 -4.58 21.42
C ASP A 265 -2.17 -3.58 21.77
N THR A 266 -1.38 -3.16 20.78
CA THR A 266 -0.36 -2.14 20.98
C THR A 266 -0.97 -0.75 21.15
N PHE A 267 -2.03 -0.39 20.41
CA PHE A 267 -2.76 0.87 20.64
C PHE A 267 -3.39 0.90 22.04
N GLU A 268 -3.98 -0.19 22.49
CA GLU A 268 -4.54 -0.32 23.85
C GLU A 268 -3.45 -0.16 24.92
N MET A 269 -2.29 -0.77 24.71
CA MET A 269 -1.12 -0.61 25.60
C MET A 269 -0.63 0.84 25.64
N LEU A 270 -0.53 1.51 24.51
CA LEU A 270 -0.10 2.92 24.44
C LEU A 270 -1.10 3.86 25.11
N ASP A 271 -2.40 3.62 24.92
CA ASP A 271 -3.49 4.38 25.55
C ASP A 271 -3.44 4.24 27.08
N ALA A 272 -3.31 3.00 27.57
CA ALA A 272 -3.18 2.70 28.99
C ALA A 272 -1.91 3.31 29.64
N MET A 273 -0.85 3.53 28.85
CA MET A 273 0.37 4.20 29.29
C MET A 273 0.31 5.73 29.18
N GLY A 274 -0.80 6.29 28.69
CA GLY A 274 -0.98 7.72 28.50
C GLY A 274 -0.14 8.32 27.36
N VAL A 275 0.28 7.53 26.38
CA VAL A 275 0.93 8.06 25.18
C VAL A 275 -0.11 8.86 24.38
N PRO A 276 0.15 10.14 24.06
CA PRO A 276 -0.84 10.97 23.38
C PRO A 276 -1.23 10.45 22.02
N MET A 277 -2.51 10.23 21.83
CA MET A 277 -3.13 9.79 20.58
C MET A 277 -4.44 10.54 20.34
N GLU A 278 -4.87 10.61 19.09
CA GLU A 278 -6.16 11.21 18.71
C GLU A 278 -6.94 10.28 17.77
N PRO A 279 -8.28 10.30 17.82
CA PRO A 279 -9.10 9.59 16.83
C PRO A 279 -8.92 10.26 15.46
N LYS A 280 -8.85 9.44 14.41
CA LYS A 280 -8.57 9.90 13.05
C LYS A 280 -9.71 9.47 12.12
N PRO A 281 -10.15 10.35 11.17
CA PRO A 281 -11.03 9.94 10.09
C PRO A 281 -10.43 8.78 9.28
N PHE A 282 -11.29 7.84 8.87
CA PHE A 282 -10.91 6.72 7.99
C PHE A 282 -12.08 6.34 7.07
N ALA A 283 -12.05 5.18 6.43
CA ALA A 283 -13.14 4.74 5.59
C ALA A 283 -13.35 3.23 5.71
N MET A 284 -14.59 2.80 5.59
CA MET A 284 -15.00 1.40 5.67
C MET A 284 -16.05 1.08 4.59
N GLY A 285 -16.21 -0.20 4.26
CA GLY A 285 -17.19 -0.65 3.29
C GLY A 285 -17.06 -2.12 2.97
N ALA A 286 -17.03 -2.43 1.66
CA ALA A 286 -16.91 -3.78 1.14
C ALA A 286 -15.94 -3.82 -0.04
N ARG A 287 -15.43 -5.00 -0.39
CA ARG A 287 -14.80 -5.25 -1.70
C ARG A 287 -15.87 -5.43 -2.76
N ILE A 288 -15.65 -4.82 -3.92
CA ILE A 288 -16.45 -5.05 -5.12
C ILE A 288 -15.61 -5.76 -6.17
N GLU A 289 -16.15 -6.84 -6.75
CA GLU A 289 -15.51 -7.63 -7.82
C GLU A 289 -16.32 -7.54 -9.11
N GLN A 290 -15.60 -7.36 -10.21
CA GLN A 290 -16.13 -7.41 -11.58
C GLN A 290 -15.20 -8.26 -12.45
N LYS A 291 -15.67 -8.72 -13.62
CA LYS A 291 -14.78 -9.31 -14.62
C LYS A 291 -13.75 -8.28 -15.13
N GLN A 292 -12.46 -8.64 -15.13
CA GLN A 292 -11.40 -7.76 -15.64
C GLN A 292 -11.64 -7.33 -17.09
N ALA A 293 -12.18 -8.23 -17.93
CA ALA A 293 -12.53 -7.93 -19.31
C ALA A 293 -13.55 -6.77 -19.45
N VAL A 294 -14.56 -6.71 -18.57
CA VAL A 294 -15.55 -5.63 -18.54
C VAL A 294 -14.85 -4.29 -18.23
N ILE A 295 -13.95 -4.29 -17.27
CA ILE A 295 -13.17 -3.09 -16.88
C ILE A 295 -12.22 -2.67 -18.01
N ASN A 296 -11.53 -3.63 -18.67
CA ASN A 296 -10.67 -3.35 -19.81
C ASN A 296 -11.45 -2.66 -20.93
N ASN A 297 -12.60 -3.21 -21.29
CA ASN A 297 -13.44 -2.63 -22.34
C ASN A 297 -13.97 -1.25 -21.95
N ALA A 298 -14.43 -1.07 -20.69
CA ALA A 298 -14.91 0.21 -20.20
C ALA A 298 -13.81 1.28 -20.18
N GLN A 299 -12.56 0.93 -19.90
CA GLN A 299 -11.43 1.86 -19.85
C GLN A 299 -10.81 2.14 -21.21
N TYR A 300 -10.64 1.11 -22.05
CA TYR A 300 -9.90 1.22 -23.31
C TYR A 300 -10.82 1.35 -24.54
N GLY A 301 -12.07 0.87 -24.44
CA GLY A 301 -13.02 0.81 -25.58
C GLY A 301 -12.62 -0.21 -26.66
N MET A 302 -11.67 -1.11 -26.33
CA MET A 302 -11.16 -2.14 -27.21
C MET A 302 -10.44 -3.23 -26.42
N GLU A 303 -10.40 -4.43 -26.94
CA GLU A 303 -9.49 -5.46 -26.48
C GLU A 303 -8.13 -5.29 -27.17
N ASN A 304 -7.05 -5.22 -26.41
CA ASN A 304 -5.71 -5.11 -26.94
C ASN A 304 -4.69 -5.75 -25.97
N PRO A 305 -4.05 -6.85 -26.35
CA PRO A 305 -3.10 -7.58 -25.50
C PRO A 305 -1.80 -6.79 -25.21
N ALA A 306 -1.52 -5.72 -25.97
CA ALA A 306 -0.38 -4.85 -25.70
C ALA A 306 -0.65 -3.82 -24.59
N LEU A 307 -1.89 -3.72 -24.11
CA LEU A 307 -2.26 -2.88 -22.99
C LEU A 307 -2.25 -3.68 -21.68
N PRO A 308 -1.80 -3.08 -20.55
CA PRO A 308 -1.89 -3.75 -19.26
C PRO A 308 -3.36 -3.90 -18.84
N PRO A 309 -3.68 -4.85 -17.93
CA PRO A 309 -5.00 -4.89 -17.30
C PRO A 309 -5.41 -3.54 -16.76
N ALA A 310 -6.61 -3.07 -17.15
CA ALA A 310 -7.07 -1.74 -16.82
C ALA A 310 -7.34 -1.59 -15.33
N ASP A 311 -6.95 -0.46 -14.78
CA ASP A 311 -7.29 -0.02 -13.44
C ASP A 311 -8.27 1.17 -13.46
N TYR A 312 -8.88 1.43 -12.30
CA TYR A 312 -9.75 2.59 -12.13
C TYR A 312 -9.58 3.23 -10.74
N LYS A 313 -9.94 4.50 -10.68
CA LYS A 313 -10.10 5.25 -9.43
C LYS A 313 -11.35 6.09 -9.57
N LEU A 314 -12.36 5.78 -8.77
CA LEU A 314 -13.67 6.42 -8.80
C LEU A 314 -13.96 7.06 -7.45
N ALA A 315 -14.69 8.15 -7.46
CA ALA A 315 -15.21 8.80 -6.26
C ALA A 315 -16.54 9.48 -6.56
N GLU A 316 -17.42 9.46 -5.56
CA GLU A 316 -18.70 10.16 -5.55
C GLU A 316 -18.82 10.93 -4.24
N HIS A 317 -19.05 12.24 -4.35
CA HIS A 317 -19.25 13.11 -3.20
C HIS A 317 -20.75 13.23 -2.95
N LEU A 318 -21.19 12.70 -1.82
CA LEU A 318 -22.54 12.83 -1.30
C LEU A 318 -22.60 13.98 -0.30
N GLU A 319 -23.78 14.32 0.18
CA GLU A 319 -23.97 15.39 1.16
C GLU A 319 -23.21 15.13 2.46
N ASP A 320 -23.34 13.91 3.02
CA ASP A 320 -22.77 13.55 4.33
C ASP A 320 -21.53 12.64 4.28
N ALA A 321 -21.13 12.18 3.09
CA ALA A 321 -20.02 11.26 2.94
C ALA A 321 -19.40 11.31 1.55
N THR A 322 -18.16 10.86 1.43
CA THR A 322 -17.56 10.52 0.15
C THR A 322 -17.46 9.00 0.02
N VAL A 323 -17.96 8.46 -1.09
CA VAL A 323 -17.81 7.06 -1.46
C VAL A 323 -16.76 6.97 -2.57
N TYR A 324 -15.74 6.13 -2.38
CA TYR A 324 -14.66 6.04 -3.34
C TYR A 324 -14.07 4.63 -3.43
N THR A 325 -13.43 4.35 -4.57
CA THR A 325 -12.68 3.11 -4.74
C THR A 325 -11.25 3.26 -4.23
N PHE A 326 -10.79 2.26 -3.49
CA PHE A 326 -9.45 2.23 -2.93
C PHE A 326 -8.77 0.89 -3.22
N CYS A 327 -7.44 0.88 -3.29
CA CYS A 327 -6.64 -0.33 -3.51
C CYS A 327 -7.25 -1.27 -4.57
N MET A 328 -7.61 -0.71 -5.75
CA MET A 328 -8.10 -1.51 -6.89
C MET A 328 -6.99 -2.45 -7.36
N CYS A 329 -7.30 -3.73 -7.48
CA CYS A 329 -6.40 -4.82 -7.85
C CYS A 329 -6.85 -5.42 -9.19
N PRO A 330 -6.24 -5.00 -10.33
CA PRO A 330 -6.53 -5.59 -11.63
C PRO A 330 -6.10 -7.06 -11.66
N GLY A 331 -6.89 -7.93 -12.29
CA GLY A 331 -6.59 -9.36 -12.37
C GLY A 331 -6.25 -9.98 -11.01
N GLY A 332 -6.97 -9.57 -9.95
CA GLY A 332 -6.63 -9.90 -8.58
C GLY A 332 -7.71 -10.69 -7.84
N HIS A 333 -7.45 -10.91 -6.56
CA HIS A 333 -8.31 -11.70 -5.66
C HIS A 333 -8.69 -10.89 -4.43
N VAL A 334 -9.89 -11.12 -3.92
CA VAL A 334 -10.26 -10.71 -2.56
C VAL A 334 -9.70 -11.71 -1.56
N VAL A 335 -9.12 -11.24 -0.46
CA VAL A 335 -8.41 -12.08 0.49
C VAL A 335 -8.91 -11.88 1.92
N ALA A 336 -8.78 -12.96 2.73
CA ALA A 336 -9.07 -12.94 4.14
C ALA A 336 -7.92 -12.28 4.91
N ALA A 337 -8.17 -11.09 5.45
CA ALA A 337 -7.16 -10.26 6.13
C ALA A 337 -7.39 -10.17 7.65
N ALA A 338 -8.09 -11.14 8.24
CA ALA A 338 -8.29 -11.23 9.67
C ALA A 338 -6.96 -11.33 10.43
N SER A 339 -6.91 -10.76 11.63
CA SER A 339 -5.77 -10.86 12.55
C SER A 339 -6.19 -11.04 14.01
N GLU A 340 -7.48 -11.13 14.28
CA GLU A 340 -8.07 -11.41 15.58
C GLU A 340 -9.09 -12.53 15.43
N ALA A 341 -9.15 -13.47 16.36
CA ALA A 341 -10.07 -14.60 16.33
C ALA A 341 -11.54 -14.14 16.31
N GLY A 342 -12.38 -14.86 15.57
CA GLY A 342 -13.83 -14.56 15.50
C GLY A 342 -14.15 -13.24 14.80
N ARG A 343 -13.31 -12.75 13.89
CA ARG A 343 -13.51 -11.51 13.14
C ARG A 343 -13.16 -11.69 11.67
N ILE A 344 -13.96 -11.15 10.77
CA ILE A 344 -13.73 -11.17 9.33
C ILE A 344 -13.25 -9.78 8.88
N VAL A 345 -12.22 -9.79 8.05
CA VAL A 345 -11.72 -8.59 7.35
C VAL A 345 -11.38 -9.00 5.92
N THR A 346 -11.85 -8.21 4.97
CA THR A 346 -11.48 -8.38 3.55
C THR A 346 -10.40 -7.39 3.14
N ASN A 347 -9.58 -7.80 2.18
CA ASN A 347 -8.64 -6.94 1.46
C ASN A 347 -8.48 -7.48 0.03
N GLY A 348 -7.62 -6.89 -0.79
CA GLY A 348 -7.35 -7.37 -2.14
C GLY A 348 -5.86 -7.49 -2.41
N MET A 349 -5.51 -8.47 -3.26
CA MET A 349 -4.16 -8.64 -3.78
C MET A 349 -4.18 -9.02 -5.26
N SER A 350 -3.05 -8.85 -5.94
CA SER A 350 -2.81 -9.42 -7.25
C SER A 350 -1.34 -9.80 -7.42
N ASN A 351 -1.08 -10.75 -8.31
CA ASN A 351 0.26 -11.11 -8.75
C ASN A 351 0.86 -10.04 -9.67
N ALA A 352 2.15 -10.14 -9.94
CA ALA A 352 2.86 -9.19 -10.80
C ALA A 352 2.33 -9.14 -12.24
N ASP A 353 1.84 -10.26 -12.75
CA ASP A 353 1.27 -10.40 -14.10
C ASP A 353 -0.19 -9.91 -14.21
N ARG A 354 -0.93 -9.89 -13.08
CA ARG A 354 -2.34 -9.48 -13.03
C ARG A 354 -3.27 -10.27 -13.98
N GLU A 355 -3.03 -11.58 -14.09
CA GLU A 355 -3.73 -12.48 -15.03
C GLU A 355 -5.05 -13.05 -14.48
N GLY A 356 -5.48 -12.67 -13.29
CA GLY A 356 -6.73 -13.14 -12.70
C GLY A 356 -7.96 -12.68 -13.51
N GLU A 357 -9.02 -13.46 -13.45
CA GLU A 357 -10.27 -13.23 -14.19
C GLU A 357 -11.01 -11.97 -13.72
N ASN A 358 -10.92 -11.67 -12.41
CA ASN A 358 -11.63 -10.55 -11.81
C ASN A 358 -10.72 -9.34 -11.57
N ALA A 359 -11.32 -8.16 -11.68
CA ALA A 359 -10.86 -6.92 -11.06
C ALA A 359 -11.55 -6.76 -9.71
N ASN A 360 -10.86 -6.27 -8.68
CA ASN A 360 -11.51 -5.93 -7.43
C ASN A 360 -11.01 -4.60 -6.85
N ALA A 361 -11.85 -3.92 -6.08
CA ALA A 361 -11.50 -2.72 -5.33
C ALA A 361 -12.27 -2.65 -4.02
N ALA A 362 -11.72 -2.00 -3.02
CA ALA A 362 -12.50 -1.55 -1.89
C ALA A 362 -13.47 -0.44 -2.34
N LEU A 363 -14.74 -0.56 -2.04
CA LEU A 363 -15.77 0.48 -2.13
C LEU A 363 -15.98 1.03 -0.72
N LEU A 364 -15.42 2.18 -0.43
CA LEU A 364 -15.29 2.73 0.90
C LEU A 364 -16.11 4.00 1.07
N VAL A 365 -16.71 4.14 2.25
CA VAL A 365 -17.44 5.32 2.72
C VAL A 365 -16.60 6.00 3.80
N THR A 366 -16.37 7.31 3.67
CA THR A 366 -15.66 8.09 4.70
C THR A 366 -16.45 8.15 5.99
N VAL A 367 -15.75 7.98 7.12
CA VAL A 367 -16.28 8.14 8.46
C VAL A 367 -15.37 9.04 9.28
N ASN A 368 -15.99 9.91 10.07
CA ASN A 368 -15.30 10.87 10.94
C ASN A 368 -15.46 10.47 12.42
N PRO A 369 -14.64 10.98 13.32
CA PRO A 369 -14.76 10.68 14.75
C PRO A 369 -16.16 10.95 15.34
N ALA A 370 -16.88 11.94 14.80
CA ALA A 370 -18.27 12.22 15.20
C ALA A 370 -19.27 11.13 14.80
N ASP A 371 -18.92 10.25 13.87
CA ASP A 371 -19.75 9.14 13.42
C ASP A 371 -19.57 7.87 14.27
N PHE A 372 -18.51 7.83 15.12
CA PHE A 372 -18.18 6.63 15.86
C PHE A 372 -19.21 6.39 16.99
N PRO A 373 -19.73 5.17 17.12
CA PRO A 373 -20.67 4.84 18.19
C PRO A 373 -20.00 4.73 19.57
N TYR A 374 -18.67 4.81 19.62
CA TYR A 374 -17.84 4.70 20.81
C TYR A 374 -17.03 5.95 21.02
N GLU A 375 -17.03 6.48 22.25
CA GLU A 375 -16.24 7.61 22.66
C GLU A 375 -14.75 7.23 22.88
N GLY A 376 -13.90 8.25 22.93
CA GLY A 376 -12.48 8.16 23.23
C GLY A 376 -11.60 7.86 22.02
N THR A 377 -10.31 7.87 22.27
CA THR A 377 -9.26 7.76 21.23
C THR A 377 -9.38 6.49 20.38
N LEU A 378 -9.78 5.38 20.99
CA LEU A 378 -9.92 4.08 20.37
C LEU A 378 -11.33 3.77 19.85
N GLY A 379 -12.24 4.75 19.81
CA GLY A 379 -13.64 4.58 19.42
C GLY A 379 -13.79 3.98 18.01
N GLY A 380 -13.04 4.49 17.04
CA GLY A 380 -13.04 3.97 15.67
C GLY A 380 -12.55 2.52 15.58
N MET A 381 -11.53 2.14 16.35
CA MET A 381 -11.02 0.78 16.42
C MET A 381 -12.04 -0.20 17.02
N ARG A 382 -12.79 0.23 18.05
CA ARG A 382 -13.88 -0.57 18.65
C ARG A 382 -14.99 -0.79 17.65
N TRP A 383 -15.35 0.23 16.87
CA TRP A 383 -16.36 0.13 15.82
C TRP A 383 -15.95 -0.84 14.71
N GLN A 384 -14.70 -0.79 14.26
CA GLN A 384 -14.18 -1.79 13.31
C GLN A 384 -14.35 -3.21 13.86
N ARG A 385 -13.94 -3.48 15.12
CA ARG A 385 -14.08 -4.79 15.77
C ARG A 385 -15.52 -5.29 15.80
N GLU A 386 -16.47 -4.43 16.14
CA GLU A 386 -17.89 -4.77 16.17
C GLU A 386 -18.39 -5.26 14.80
N ILE A 387 -18.06 -4.52 13.72
CA ILE A 387 -18.48 -4.88 12.36
C ILE A 387 -17.82 -6.21 11.94
N GLU A 388 -16.53 -6.39 12.23
CA GLU A 388 -15.76 -7.59 11.91
C GLU A 388 -16.29 -8.83 12.64
N GLU A 389 -16.70 -8.68 13.90
CA GLU A 389 -17.31 -9.74 14.72
C GLU A 389 -18.73 -10.06 14.27
N ARG A 390 -19.54 -9.04 13.94
CA ARG A 390 -20.88 -9.21 13.37
C ARG A 390 -20.82 -10.04 12.07
N ALA A 391 -19.88 -9.73 11.19
CA ALA A 391 -19.67 -10.47 9.95
C ALA A 391 -19.32 -11.95 10.22
N TYR A 392 -18.46 -12.23 11.21
CA TYR A 392 -18.13 -13.59 11.61
C TYR A 392 -19.35 -14.33 12.18
N ASN A 393 -20.13 -13.70 13.05
CA ASN A 393 -21.29 -14.30 13.67
C ASN A 393 -22.39 -14.66 12.65
N ILE A 394 -22.59 -13.80 11.64
CA ILE A 394 -23.57 -14.05 10.56
C ILE A 394 -23.14 -15.26 9.72
N SER A 395 -21.86 -15.37 9.38
CA SER A 395 -21.38 -16.49 8.55
C SER A 395 -21.05 -17.75 9.35
N GLY A 396 -20.89 -17.68 10.66
CA GLY A 396 -20.51 -18.80 11.54
C GLY A 396 -19.15 -19.39 11.25
N SER A 397 -18.31 -18.72 10.45
CA SER A 397 -16.99 -19.16 10.00
C SER A 397 -16.21 -17.99 9.41
N TYR A 398 -15.00 -18.26 8.88
CA TYR A 398 -14.24 -17.25 8.10
C TYR A 398 -14.67 -17.11 6.63
N LYS A 399 -15.81 -17.67 6.23
CA LYS A 399 -16.45 -17.32 4.95
C LYS A 399 -16.97 -15.89 5.03
N ALA A 400 -16.57 -15.03 4.10
CA ALA A 400 -16.99 -13.64 4.15
C ALA A 400 -18.45 -13.47 3.70
N PRO A 401 -19.24 -12.62 4.39
CA PRO A 401 -20.54 -12.18 3.91
C PRO A 401 -20.43 -11.59 2.51
N ALA A 402 -21.32 -12.01 1.59
CA ALA A 402 -21.32 -11.52 0.23
C ALA A 402 -22.73 -11.35 -0.34
N GLN A 403 -22.86 -10.42 -1.27
CA GLN A 403 -24.12 -10.08 -1.94
C GLN A 403 -23.82 -9.58 -3.35
N THR A 404 -24.68 -9.86 -4.33
CA THR A 404 -24.57 -9.22 -5.64
C THR A 404 -25.03 -7.76 -5.55
N VAL A 405 -24.51 -6.90 -6.40
CA VAL A 405 -24.90 -5.47 -6.42
C VAL A 405 -26.39 -5.32 -6.72
N GLY A 406 -26.94 -6.15 -7.62
CA GLY A 406 -28.37 -6.11 -7.93
C GLY A 406 -29.26 -6.43 -6.76
N ASP A 407 -28.90 -7.46 -5.97
CA ASP A 407 -29.66 -7.83 -4.77
C ASP A 407 -29.45 -6.83 -3.64
N PHE A 408 -28.25 -6.27 -3.47
CA PHE A 408 -27.97 -5.21 -2.51
C PHE A 408 -28.85 -3.98 -2.74
N LEU A 409 -28.94 -3.50 -3.98
CA LEU A 409 -29.79 -2.37 -4.34
C LEU A 409 -31.30 -2.69 -4.27
N ALA A 410 -31.66 -3.97 -4.32
CA ALA A 410 -33.03 -4.43 -4.20
C ALA A 410 -33.43 -4.82 -2.75
N HIS A 411 -32.53 -4.62 -1.76
CA HIS A 411 -32.72 -4.97 -0.35
C HIS A 411 -33.20 -6.42 -0.14
N ARG A 412 -32.50 -7.36 -0.77
CA ARG A 412 -32.82 -8.79 -0.62
C ARG A 412 -31.52 -9.62 -0.56
N PRO A 413 -31.46 -10.67 0.24
CA PRO A 413 -30.30 -11.52 0.32
C PRO A 413 -30.00 -12.19 -1.01
N SER A 414 -28.72 -12.32 -1.36
CA SER A 414 -28.30 -13.15 -2.48
C SER A 414 -28.27 -14.63 -2.09
N THR A 415 -28.51 -15.51 -3.06
CA THR A 415 -28.47 -16.96 -2.90
C THR A 415 -27.31 -17.63 -3.64
N GLY A 416 -26.60 -16.88 -4.47
CA GLY A 416 -25.48 -17.38 -5.28
C GLY A 416 -24.86 -16.31 -6.16
N ALA A 417 -23.80 -16.68 -6.86
CA ALA A 417 -23.13 -15.83 -7.83
C ALA A 417 -23.86 -15.81 -9.18
N GLY A 418 -23.77 -14.68 -9.88
CA GLY A 418 -24.09 -14.57 -11.30
C GLY A 418 -22.90 -14.92 -12.19
N SER A 419 -22.57 -14.07 -13.17
CA SER A 419 -21.41 -14.26 -14.05
C SER A 419 -20.06 -13.98 -13.35
N VAL A 420 -20.07 -13.24 -12.24
CA VAL A 420 -18.88 -12.95 -11.45
C VAL A 420 -18.79 -13.93 -10.28
N SER A 421 -17.84 -14.86 -10.35
CA SER A 421 -17.52 -15.75 -9.23
C SER A 421 -16.64 -15.04 -8.21
N PRO A 422 -17.03 -14.99 -6.91
CA PRO A 422 -16.19 -14.36 -5.87
C PRO A 422 -14.87 -15.10 -5.69
N THR A 423 -13.79 -14.34 -5.53
CA THR A 423 -12.43 -14.90 -5.40
C THR A 423 -11.97 -15.06 -3.95
N TYR A 424 -12.73 -14.58 -2.98
CA TYR A 424 -12.38 -14.66 -1.56
C TYR A 424 -12.21 -16.11 -1.08
N ARG A 425 -11.07 -16.39 -0.46
CA ARG A 425 -10.80 -17.64 0.24
C ARG A 425 -10.73 -17.37 1.75
N PRO A 426 -11.40 -18.16 2.59
CA PRO A 426 -12.01 -19.51 2.48
C PRO A 426 -13.37 -19.63 1.78
N GLY A 427 -13.83 -18.66 1.04
CA GLY A 427 -15.12 -18.67 0.35
C GLY A 427 -16.11 -17.69 0.97
N VAL A 428 -17.29 -17.55 0.37
CA VAL A 428 -18.29 -16.57 0.80
C VAL A 428 -19.54 -17.22 1.42
N SER A 429 -20.23 -16.44 2.24
CA SER A 429 -21.55 -16.74 2.78
C SER A 429 -22.54 -15.72 2.21
N TRP A 430 -23.46 -16.18 1.37
CA TRP A 430 -24.44 -15.30 0.75
C TRP A 430 -25.48 -14.83 1.77
N CYS A 431 -25.68 -13.53 1.87
CA CYS A 431 -26.62 -12.91 2.82
C CYS A 431 -27.05 -11.51 2.34
N ASP A 432 -27.75 -10.79 3.19
CA ASP A 432 -27.98 -9.35 3.02
C ASP A 432 -26.88 -8.56 3.77
N LEU A 433 -26.13 -7.72 3.07
CA LEU A 433 -25.05 -6.92 3.68
C LEU A 433 -25.59 -5.77 4.54
N HIS A 434 -26.88 -5.45 4.49
CA HIS A 434 -27.51 -4.52 5.42
C HIS A 434 -27.54 -5.05 6.86
N ASP A 435 -27.50 -6.37 7.05
CA ASP A 435 -27.37 -7.01 8.37
C ASP A 435 -25.94 -6.94 8.91
N VAL A 436 -24.94 -6.79 8.03
CA VAL A 436 -23.51 -6.79 8.36
C VAL A 436 -22.98 -5.39 8.59
N LEU A 437 -23.21 -4.49 7.64
CA LEU A 437 -22.65 -3.14 7.61
C LEU A 437 -23.61 -2.13 8.30
N PRO A 438 -23.07 -1.12 8.98
CA PRO A 438 -23.87 -0.03 9.52
C PRO A 438 -24.70 0.68 8.43
N GLN A 439 -25.92 1.10 8.77
CA GLN A 439 -26.83 1.79 7.85
C GLN A 439 -26.21 3.01 7.16
N LYS A 440 -25.36 3.77 7.87
CA LYS A 440 -24.63 4.90 7.25
C LYS A 440 -23.80 4.47 6.04
N LEU A 441 -23.14 3.30 6.12
CA LEU A 441 -22.32 2.79 5.04
C LEU A 441 -23.18 2.27 3.88
N THR A 442 -24.20 1.46 4.18
CA THR A 442 -25.07 0.86 3.14
C THR A 442 -25.82 1.93 2.37
N ALA A 443 -26.45 2.90 3.06
CA ALA A 443 -27.18 4.00 2.43
C ALA A 443 -26.27 4.89 1.52
N ALA A 444 -25.03 5.13 1.92
CA ALA A 444 -24.07 5.85 1.08
C ALA A 444 -23.65 5.02 -0.15
N MET A 445 -23.40 3.71 0.03
CA MET A 445 -23.06 2.81 -1.07
C MET A 445 -24.20 2.69 -2.09
N GLU A 446 -25.45 2.57 -1.64
CA GLU A 446 -26.64 2.53 -2.51
C GLU A 446 -26.76 3.77 -3.39
N GLN A 447 -26.55 4.95 -2.82
CA GLN A 447 -26.59 6.20 -3.57
C GLN A 447 -25.43 6.32 -4.56
N ALA A 448 -24.26 5.82 -4.20
CA ALA A 448 -23.04 5.96 -4.99
C ALA A 448 -22.94 4.96 -6.14
N LEU A 449 -23.35 3.69 -5.95
CA LEU A 449 -23.18 2.61 -6.93
C LEU A 449 -23.73 2.98 -8.32
N PRO A 450 -24.96 3.46 -8.49
CA PRO A 450 -25.48 3.84 -9.80
C PRO A 450 -24.76 5.05 -10.42
N ARG A 451 -24.23 5.94 -9.58
CA ARG A 451 -23.49 7.11 -10.04
C ARG A 451 -22.07 6.76 -10.48
N LEU A 452 -21.45 5.82 -9.79
CA LEU A 452 -20.12 5.29 -10.14
C LEU A 452 -20.18 4.45 -11.42
N ASP A 453 -21.27 3.69 -11.65
CA ASP A 453 -21.51 2.94 -12.89
C ASP A 453 -21.61 3.87 -14.11
N ARG A 454 -22.23 5.04 -13.97
CA ARG A 454 -22.24 6.06 -15.03
C ARG A 454 -20.86 6.61 -15.36
N LYS A 455 -19.91 6.59 -14.40
CA LYS A 455 -18.51 7.01 -14.62
C LYS A 455 -17.67 5.90 -15.27
N LEU A 456 -17.98 4.65 -14.95
CA LEU A 456 -17.31 3.47 -15.50
C LEU A 456 -18.35 2.37 -15.71
N SER A 457 -18.82 2.23 -16.96
CA SER A 457 -19.86 1.27 -17.32
C SER A 457 -19.49 -0.17 -16.93
N GLY A 458 -20.40 -0.85 -16.24
CA GLY A 458 -20.21 -2.21 -15.72
C GLY A 458 -19.54 -2.27 -14.34
N PHE A 459 -19.18 -1.12 -13.74
CA PHE A 459 -18.65 -1.09 -12.38
C PHE A 459 -19.62 -1.65 -11.34
N ALA A 460 -20.89 -1.25 -11.44
CA ALA A 460 -21.97 -1.72 -10.58
C ALA A 460 -22.98 -2.59 -11.35
N ALA A 461 -22.49 -3.45 -12.23
CA ALA A 461 -23.33 -4.44 -12.90
C ALA A 461 -24.10 -5.27 -11.87
N PRO A 462 -25.34 -5.70 -12.17
CA PRO A 462 -26.19 -6.39 -11.18
C PRO A 462 -25.55 -7.65 -10.57
N ASP A 463 -24.67 -8.33 -11.31
CA ASP A 463 -23.96 -9.53 -10.91
C ASP A 463 -22.52 -9.28 -10.39
N ALA A 464 -22.07 -8.03 -10.33
CA ALA A 464 -20.88 -7.65 -9.57
C ALA A 464 -21.05 -8.06 -8.09
N VAL A 465 -20.00 -8.52 -7.44
CA VAL A 465 -20.07 -9.10 -6.11
C VAL A 465 -19.48 -8.15 -5.07
N LEU A 466 -20.27 -7.83 -4.04
CA LEU A 466 -19.81 -7.17 -2.82
C LEU A 466 -19.43 -8.22 -1.79
N THR A 467 -18.21 -8.13 -1.24
CA THR A 467 -17.69 -9.02 -0.17
C THR A 467 -17.27 -8.16 1.02
N ALA A 468 -17.86 -8.37 2.18
CA ALA A 468 -17.72 -7.50 3.35
C ALA A 468 -17.19 -8.24 4.59
N PRO A 469 -16.65 -7.51 5.59
CA PRO A 469 -16.41 -6.06 5.59
C PRO A 469 -14.96 -5.69 5.23
N GLU A 470 -14.76 -4.56 4.60
CA GLU A 470 -13.44 -3.92 4.51
C GLU A 470 -13.38 -2.75 5.50
N THR A 471 -12.79 -3.00 6.66
CA THR A 471 -12.77 -2.06 7.78
C THR A 471 -11.43 -1.39 7.98
N ARG A 472 -10.34 -1.97 7.41
CA ARG A 472 -8.96 -1.60 7.73
C ARG A 472 -8.24 -0.92 6.55
N SER A 473 -8.88 0.08 5.96
CA SER A 473 -8.29 0.86 4.86
C SER A 473 -7.19 1.81 5.32
N SER A 474 -7.23 2.25 6.58
CA SER A 474 -6.20 3.07 7.23
C SER A 474 -6.35 3.02 8.76
N SER A 475 -5.34 3.55 9.49
CA SER A 475 -5.42 3.63 10.95
C SER A 475 -6.58 4.54 11.40
N PRO A 476 -7.43 4.10 12.34
CA PRO A 476 -8.47 4.94 12.96
C PRO A 476 -7.90 5.85 14.06
N VAL A 477 -6.62 5.74 14.35
CA VAL A 477 -5.91 6.44 15.42
C VAL A 477 -4.67 7.11 14.86
N ARG A 478 -4.32 8.28 15.39
CA ARG A 478 -3.03 8.92 15.19
C ARG A 478 -2.27 8.99 16.50
N ILE A 479 -1.05 8.46 16.52
CA ILE A 479 -0.12 8.61 17.64
C ILE A 479 0.62 9.93 17.44
N LEU A 480 0.46 10.88 18.38
CA LEU A 480 1.00 12.23 18.19
C LEU A 480 2.52 12.25 18.26
N ARG A 481 3.12 13.04 17.38
CA ARG A 481 4.56 13.32 17.34
C ARG A 481 4.84 14.77 16.95
N ASP A 482 5.93 15.32 17.44
CA ASP A 482 6.39 16.67 17.14
C ASP A 482 7.16 16.75 15.80
N GLU A 483 7.72 17.93 15.51
CA GLU A 483 8.52 18.15 14.29
C GLU A 483 9.80 17.32 14.25
N SER A 484 10.35 16.94 15.41
CA SER A 484 11.48 16.03 15.54
C SER A 484 11.06 14.55 15.38
N ARG A 485 9.78 14.29 15.09
CA ARG A 485 9.13 12.99 14.94
C ARG A 485 9.06 12.16 16.23
N GLN A 486 9.33 12.75 17.37
CA GLN A 486 9.19 12.09 18.65
C GLN A 486 7.78 12.27 19.23
N SER A 487 7.30 11.26 19.94
CA SER A 487 6.13 11.41 20.78
C SER A 487 6.47 12.25 22.01
N GLN A 488 5.49 12.46 22.88
CA GLN A 488 5.73 13.07 24.19
C GLN A 488 6.73 12.23 25.03
N VAL A 489 6.77 10.92 24.84
CA VAL A 489 7.83 10.06 25.39
C VAL A 489 9.07 10.22 24.51
N ARG A 490 10.08 10.93 25.01
CA ARG A 490 11.33 11.17 24.27
C ARG A 490 12.05 9.87 23.98
N GLY A 491 12.54 9.73 22.72
CA GLY A 491 13.13 8.50 22.23
C GLY A 491 12.11 7.54 21.58
N LEU A 492 10.80 7.81 21.66
CA LEU A 492 9.78 7.03 20.95
C LEU A 492 9.35 7.77 19.67
N TYR A 493 9.48 7.12 18.53
CA TYR A 493 9.24 7.67 17.18
C TYR A 493 8.09 6.97 16.47
N PRO A 494 6.82 7.43 16.64
CA PRO A 494 5.67 6.88 15.92
C PRO A 494 5.81 7.08 14.42
N THR A 495 5.69 5.99 13.63
CA THR A 495 6.07 6.00 12.22
C THR A 495 5.12 5.17 11.37
N GLY A 496 4.88 5.63 10.15
CA GLY A 496 4.15 4.91 9.13
C GLY A 496 2.64 4.94 9.28
N GLU A 497 1.98 3.92 8.74
CA GLU A 497 0.53 3.85 8.64
C GLU A 497 -0.15 3.64 10.00
N GLY A 498 0.41 2.80 10.85
CA GLY A 498 -0.11 2.58 12.20
C GLY A 498 -0.10 3.85 13.04
N ALA A 499 0.93 4.67 12.91
CA ALA A 499 1.00 5.95 13.59
C ALA A 499 0.09 7.04 12.97
N GLY A 500 -0.59 6.76 11.84
CA GLY A 500 -1.55 7.66 11.20
C GLY A 500 -0.93 8.69 10.25
N TYR A 501 0.33 8.50 9.80
CA TYR A 501 1.07 9.44 8.93
C TYR A 501 1.32 8.93 7.51
N ALA A 502 0.94 7.72 7.19
CA ALA A 502 1.07 7.13 5.87
C ALA A 502 -0.18 6.32 5.50
N GLY A 503 -0.33 6.01 4.22
CA GLY A 503 -1.40 5.15 3.70
C GLY A 503 -0.91 4.40 2.47
N GLY A 504 -0.16 3.32 2.67
CA GLY A 504 0.41 2.46 1.63
C GLY A 504 1.93 2.35 1.65
N ILE A 505 2.49 1.43 0.85
CA ILE A 505 3.89 0.99 0.89
C ILE A 505 4.87 2.16 0.73
N MET A 506 4.72 2.96 -0.32
CA MET A 506 5.67 4.04 -0.64
C MET A 506 5.67 5.15 0.43
N SER A 507 4.50 5.61 0.85
CA SER A 507 4.40 6.66 1.87
C SER A 507 4.91 6.18 3.23
N ALA A 508 4.67 4.92 3.59
CA ALA A 508 5.18 4.31 4.80
C ALA A 508 6.72 4.17 4.75
N ALA A 509 7.28 3.72 3.63
CA ALA A 509 8.73 3.65 3.43
C ALA A 509 9.39 5.04 3.57
N ILE A 510 8.83 6.07 2.93
CA ILE A 510 9.33 7.45 3.04
C ILE A 510 9.26 7.95 4.49
N ASP A 511 8.16 7.69 5.19
CA ASP A 511 8.02 8.10 6.59
C ASP A 511 9.03 7.41 7.51
N GLY A 512 9.32 6.12 7.25
CA GLY A 512 10.40 5.38 7.91
C GLY A 512 11.78 5.99 7.67
N ILE A 513 12.10 6.34 6.41
CA ILE A 513 13.37 7.01 6.05
C ILE A 513 13.51 8.34 6.80
N LEU A 514 12.47 9.18 6.75
CA LEU A 514 12.48 10.48 7.42
C LEU A 514 12.60 10.36 8.94
N THR A 515 12.05 9.32 9.54
CA THR A 515 12.18 9.05 10.98
C THR A 515 13.60 8.62 11.32
N ALA A 516 14.19 7.72 10.54
CA ALA A 516 15.58 7.32 10.73
C ALA A 516 16.54 8.50 10.57
N GLU A 517 16.34 9.37 9.58
CA GLU A 517 17.14 10.60 9.40
C GLU A 517 17.00 11.56 10.59
N ALA A 518 15.79 11.67 11.18
CA ALA A 518 15.59 12.48 12.38
C ALA A 518 16.34 11.90 13.60
N ILE A 519 16.33 10.58 13.76
CA ILE A 519 17.10 9.89 14.81
C ILE A 519 18.60 10.15 14.65
N LEU A 520 19.12 10.01 13.42
CA LEU A 520 20.54 10.26 13.12
C LEU A 520 20.98 11.70 13.42
N LYS A 521 20.15 12.70 13.11
CA LYS A 521 20.40 14.12 13.40
C LYS A 521 20.34 14.46 14.88
N ASN A 522 19.49 13.78 15.64
CA ASN A 522 19.37 14.05 17.08
C ASN A 522 20.52 13.46 17.91
N ALA A 523 21.39 12.67 17.30
CA ALA A 523 22.56 12.08 17.94
C ALA A 523 23.86 12.87 17.64
N GLU A 524 23.83 13.82 16.70
CA GLU A 524 24.88 14.83 16.47
C GLU A 524 24.77 15.95 17.52
#